data_4566e9345084bb0c453df7e0f623bad2
#
_entry.id   4566e9345084bb0c453df7e0f623bad2
#
_cell.length_a   1.000
_cell.length_b   1.000
_cell.length_c   1.000
_cell.angle_alpha   90.00
_cell.angle_beta   90.00
_cell.angle_gamma   90.00
#
_symmetry.space_group_name_H-M   'P 1'
#
loop_
_entity.id
_entity.type
_entity.pdbx_description
1 polymer ?
#
loop_
_entity_poly.entity_id
_entity_poly.type
_entity_poly.pdbx_seq_one_letter_code
_entity_poly.pdbx_strand_id
1 'polypeptide(L)'
;MHSSGKLDAIEFLHNFKLTFGGTTDDVAALAGKTSVKAAGVVIDDAAVTPQYVQGVDPKRELPMIWRITKGSLVNKLVIILPIALLLSWLAPWALGPILMCGGAYLCYEGAHKVFHKLLPSDDHEKEPTVAKGKEAEDRLVKSAITTDLILSAEIMVISLNSLLDQTFWMRLGALIVVAVFITVGVYGAGGLLVKMDDIGLSMLRRRDGKSPLGSALVKGMPVVLNIIGVVGTAAMLWVGGHIIVAGLEDFHVDGPAEIIHGLTAQVPEGILAWLADTAGSMVFGLLVGTIIVGVIAGVDKLTPDRKEQAA
;
A
#
# COMPACT_ATOMS: atom_id res chain seq x y z
N MET A 1 -49.45 3.04 -31.54
CA MET A 1 -48.81 3.84 -30.47
C MET A 1 -47.77 2.97 -29.70
N HIS A 2 -46.76 2.36 -30.36
CA HIS A 2 -45.78 1.50 -29.69
C HIS A 2 -44.34 1.70 -30.16
N SER A 3 -44.10 2.83 -30.91
CA SER A 3 -42.77 3.13 -31.51
C SER A 3 -41.97 4.20 -30.74
N SER A 4 -42.62 5.03 -29.95
CA SER A 4 -41.97 6.17 -29.27
C SER A 4 -41.02 5.73 -28.14
N GLY A 5 -41.44 4.79 -27.30
CA GLY A 5 -40.64 4.39 -26.12
C GLY A 5 -39.32 3.65 -26.42
N LYS A 6 -39.17 3.05 -27.63
CA LYS A 6 -37.90 2.42 -28.04
C LYS A 6 -36.88 3.45 -28.57
N LEU A 7 -37.38 4.50 -29.21
CA LEU A 7 -36.53 5.60 -29.64
C LEU A 7 -36.01 6.40 -28.46
N ASP A 8 -36.87 6.68 -27.46
CA ASP A 8 -36.45 7.39 -26.22
C ASP A 8 -35.40 6.61 -25.43
N ALA A 9 -35.53 5.25 -25.37
CA ALA A 9 -34.54 4.40 -24.69
C ALA A 9 -33.19 4.33 -25.43
N ILE A 10 -33.22 4.32 -26.77
CA ILE A 10 -31.99 4.33 -27.60
C ILE A 10 -31.31 5.69 -27.52
N GLU A 11 -32.06 6.75 -27.54
CA GLU A 11 -31.56 8.13 -27.40
C GLU A 11 -31.03 8.39 -25.98
N PHE A 12 -31.69 7.87 -24.95
CA PHE A 12 -31.18 7.85 -23.58
C PHE A 12 -29.87 7.08 -23.45
N LEU A 13 -29.77 5.88 -24.02
CA LEU A 13 -28.57 5.07 -24.00
C LEU A 13 -27.42 5.71 -24.82
N HIS A 14 -27.76 6.37 -25.92
CA HIS A 14 -26.80 7.10 -26.75
C HIS A 14 -26.26 8.33 -26.01
N ASN A 15 -27.15 9.13 -25.40
CA ASN A 15 -26.79 10.27 -24.58
C ASN A 15 -26.05 9.84 -23.30
N PHE A 16 -26.45 8.74 -22.68
CA PHE A 16 -25.74 8.12 -21.57
C PHE A 16 -24.32 7.72 -21.98
N LYS A 17 -24.14 7.09 -23.15
CA LYS A 17 -22.84 6.71 -23.70
C LYS A 17 -21.98 7.91 -24.04
N LEU A 18 -22.56 9.00 -24.56
CA LEU A 18 -21.88 10.27 -24.81
C LEU A 18 -21.52 11.02 -23.53
N THR A 19 -22.35 10.92 -22.49
CA THR A 19 -22.15 11.59 -21.20
C THR A 19 -21.15 10.85 -20.33
N PHE A 20 -21.13 9.52 -20.37
CA PHE A 20 -20.20 8.67 -19.60
C PHE A 20 -18.90 8.36 -20.34
N GLY A 21 -18.76 8.76 -21.61
CA GLY A 21 -17.49 8.92 -22.33
C GLY A 21 -16.61 7.67 -22.52
N GLY A 22 -17.12 6.47 -22.20
CA GLY A 22 -16.34 5.24 -22.35
C GLY A 22 -17.15 3.97 -22.12
N THR A 23 -16.67 2.87 -22.66
CA THR A 23 -17.23 1.55 -22.40
C THR A 23 -16.66 0.99 -21.10
N THR A 24 -17.28 -0.06 -20.55
CA THR A 24 -16.75 -0.80 -19.39
C THR A 24 -15.33 -1.30 -19.65
N ASP A 25 -15.01 -1.62 -20.90
CA ASP A 25 -13.69 -2.07 -21.35
C ASP A 25 -12.66 -0.94 -21.24
N ASP A 26 -13.04 0.29 -21.59
CA ASP A 26 -12.16 1.47 -21.44
C ASP A 26 -11.84 1.74 -19.98
N VAL A 27 -12.85 1.65 -19.10
CA VAL A 27 -12.66 1.80 -17.64
C VAL A 27 -11.74 0.69 -17.11
N ALA A 28 -11.96 -0.56 -17.52
CA ALA A 28 -11.13 -1.69 -17.09
C ALA A 28 -9.68 -1.57 -17.59
N ALA A 29 -9.47 -1.17 -18.84
CA ALA A 29 -8.14 -0.95 -19.42
C ALA A 29 -7.40 0.19 -18.71
N LEU A 30 -8.11 1.29 -18.40
CA LEU A 30 -7.57 2.44 -17.71
C LEU A 30 -7.21 2.08 -16.25
N ALA A 31 -8.10 1.37 -15.55
CA ALA A 31 -7.83 0.86 -14.21
C ALA A 31 -6.64 -0.11 -14.19
N GLY A 32 -6.50 -0.99 -15.19
CA GLY A 32 -5.37 -1.89 -15.33
C GLY A 32 -4.05 -1.14 -15.47
N LYS A 33 -3.97 -0.14 -16.37
CA LYS A 33 -2.78 0.71 -16.53
C LYS A 33 -2.42 1.46 -15.25
N THR A 34 -3.42 1.97 -14.55
CA THR A 34 -3.24 2.70 -13.30
C THR A 34 -2.76 1.78 -12.18
N SER A 35 -3.32 0.56 -12.09
CA SER A 35 -2.88 -0.45 -11.10
C SER A 35 -1.43 -0.88 -11.32
N VAL A 36 -0.95 -0.96 -12.56
CA VAL A 36 0.46 -1.25 -12.85
C VAL A 36 1.37 -0.13 -12.34
N LYS A 37 0.97 1.14 -12.49
CA LYS A 37 1.74 2.26 -11.94
C LYS A 37 1.80 2.24 -10.41
N ALA A 38 0.74 1.78 -9.76
CA ALA A 38 0.68 1.64 -8.30
C ALA A 38 1.28 0.32 -7.79
N ALA A 39 1.78 -0.57 -8.66
CA ALA A 39 2.19 -1.94 -8.30
C ALA A 39 3.28 -1.99 -7.22
N GLY A 40 4.22 -1.03 -7.21
CA GLY A 40 5.26 -0.96 -6.19
C GLY A 40 4.67 -0.83 -4.78
N VAL A 41 3.72 0.07 -4.61
CA VAL A 41 3.02 0.31 -3.33
C VAL A 41 2.11 -0.87 -2.96
N VAL A 42 1.47 -1.50 -3.96
CA VAL A 42 0.63 -2.70 -3.75
C VAL A 42 1.42 -3.89 -3.23
N ILE A 43 2.67 -4.06 -3.69
CA ILE A 43 3.55 -5.13 -3.19
C ILE A 43 3.84 -4.94 -1.70
N ASP A 44 4.10 -3.70 -1.27
CA ASP A 44 4.32 -3.38 0.13
C ASP A 44 3.09 -3.66 1.00
N ASP A 45 1.93 -3.20 0.59
CA ASP A 45 0.66 -3.45 1.29
C ASP A 45 0.36 -4.96 1.40
N ALA A 46 0.62 -5.74 0.33
CA ALA A 46 0.50 -7.19 0.35
C ALA A 46 1.51 -7.88 1.29
N ALA A 47 2.71 -7.32 1.44
CA ALA A 47 3.75 -7.84 2.32
C ALA A 47 3.44 -7.63 3.81
N VAL A 48 2.76 -6.54 4.15
CA VAL A 48 2.39 -6.21 5.53
C VAL A 48 1.18 -7.00 6.01
N THR A 49 0.25 -7.35 5.11
CA THR A 49 -1.01 -8.02 5.46
C THR A 49 -0.87 -9.29 6.31
N PRO A 50 0.03 -10.27 6.01
CA PRO A 50 0.19 -11.46 6.84
C PRO A 50 0.74 -11.14 8.24
N GLN A 51 1.48 -10.04 8.40
CA GLN A 51 2.06 -9.66 9.69
C GLN A 51 0.99 -9.30 10.72
N TYR A 52 -0.17 -8.76 10.29
CA TYR A 52 -1.28 -8.40 11.17
C TYR A 52 -1.95 -9.58 11.86
N VAL A 53 -1.80 -10.78 11.35
CA VAL A 53 -2.43 -11.99 11.90
C VAL A 53 -1.41 -13.00 12.47
N GLN A 54 -0.13 -12.66 12.46
CA GLN A 54 0.90 -13.52 13.06
C GLN A 54 0.65 -13.72 14.56
N GLY A 55 0.69 -14.99 14.99
CA GLY A 55 0.49 -15.36 16.39
C GLY A 55 -0.98 -15.40 16.85
N VAL A 56 -1.93 -15.18 15.94
CA VAL A 56 -3.37 -15.37 16.18
C VAL A 56 -3.75 -16.84 16.01
N ASP A 57 -4.84 -17.28 16.66
CA ASP A 57 -5.38 -18.63 16.46
C ASP A 57 -5.72 -18.83 14.96
N PRO A 58 -5.24 -19.94 14.31
CA PRO A 58 -5.49 -20.21 12.89
C PRO A 58 -6.96 -20.15 12.45
N LYS A 59 -7.89 -20.42 13.37
CA LYS A 59 -9.33 -20.29 13.11
C LYS A 59 -9.82 -18.84 13.04
N ARG A 60 -9.04 -17.91 13.60
CA ARG A 60 -9.40 -16.49 13.70
C ARG A 60 -8.74 -15.63 12.64
N GLU A 61 -7.67 -16.11 11.99
CA GLU A 61 -6.90 -15.38 10.99
C GLU A 61 -7.75 -14.90 9.81
N LEU A 62 -8.47 -15.80 9.13
CA LEU A 62 -9.33 -15.42 8.01
C LEU A 62 -10.48 -14.48 8.39
N PRO A 63 -11.21 -14.69 9.50
CA PRO A 63 -12.18 -13.71 9.99
C PRO A 63 -11.57 -12.32 10.25
N MET A 64 -10.34 -12.25 10.77
CA MET A 64 -9.65 -10.97 10.98
C MET A 64 -9.28 -10.32 9.65
N ILE A 65 -8.67 -11.05 8.72
CA ILE A 65 -8.35 -10.56 7.36
C ILE A 65 -9.61 -10.03 6.70
N TRP A 66 -10.73 -10.75 6.79
CA TRP A 66 -12.00 -10.28 6.23
C TRP A 66 -12.52 -8.99 6.85
N ARG A 67 -12.35 -8.80 8.17
CA ARG A 67 -12.69 -7.55 8.86
C ARG A 67 -11.81 -6.40 8.38
N ILE A 68 -10.51 -6.64 8.23
CA ILE A 68 -9.55 -5.65 7.71
C ILE A 68 -9.90 -5.32 6.26
N THR A 69 -10.15 -6.31 5.40
CA THR A 69 -10.56 -6.13 3.99
C THR A 69 -11.79 -5.23 3.85
N LYS A 70 -12.82 -5.47 4.66
CA LYS A 70 -14.03 -4.62 4.67
C LYS A 70 -13.71 -3.20 5.11
N GLY A 71 -12.91 -3.03 6.17
CA GLY A 71 -12.49 -1.72 6.66
C GLY A 71 -11.69 -0.97 5.62
N SER A 72 -10.73 -1.63 4.98
CA SER A 72 -9.94 -1.10 3.88
C SER A 72 -10.81 -0.63 2.70
N LEU A 73 -11.77 -1.46 2.28
CA LEU A 73 -12.65 -1.12 1.18
C LEU A 73 -13.55 0.09 1.52
N VAL A 74 -14.06 0.14 2.74
CA VAL A 74 -14.84 1.31 3.22
C VAL A 74 -13.95 2.56 3.24
N ASN A 75 -12.74 2.47 3.76
CA ASN A 75 -11.80 3.59 3.76
C ASN A 75 -11.54 4.10 2.33
N LYS A 76 -11.25 3.21 1.40
CA LYS A 76 -10.96 3.57 -0.01
C LYS A 76 -12.17 4.21 -0.70
N LEU A 77 -13.35 3.61 -0.58
CA LEU A 77 -14.53 4.03 -1.34
C LEU A 77 -15.32 5.17 -0.68
N VAL A 78 -15.38 5.21 0.65
CA VAL A 78 -16.25 6.15 1.38
C VAL A 78 -15.47 7.34 1.94
N ILE A 79 -14.20 7.17 2.25
CA ILE A 79 -13.38 8.25 2.84
C ILE A 79 -12.42 8.81 1.78
N ILE A 80 -11.50 7.98 1.27
CA ILE A 80 -10.41 8.45 0.43
C ILE A 80 -10.92 8.92 -0.94
N LEU A 81 -11.74 8.12 -1.61
CA LEU A 81 -12.21 8.42 -2.96
C LEU A 81 -12.98 9.75 -3.04
N PRO A 82 -13.97 10.04 -2.18
CA PRO A 82 -14.65 11.35 -2.22
C PRO A 82 -13.70 12.50 -1.89
N ILE A 83 -12.82 12.34 -0.89
CA ILE A 83 -11.86 13.39 -0.51
C ILE A 83 -10.88 13.65 -1.66
N ALA A 84 -10.31 12.59 -2.26
CA ALA A 84 -9.39 12.72 -3.37
C ALA A 84 -10.03 13.38 -4.60
N LEU A 85 -11.26 12.99 -4.97
CA LEU A 85 -11.99 13.61 -6.07
C LEU A 85 -12.33 15.07 -5.76
N LEU A 86 -12.77 15.38 -4.55
CA LEU A 86 -13.05 16.75 -4.13
C LEU A 86 -11.78 17.61 -4.21
N LEU A 87 -10.67 17.09 -3.70
CA LEU A 87 -9.38 17.77 -3.70
C LEU A 87 -8.88 18.02 -5.13
N SER A 88 -9.03 17.03 -6.03
CA SER A 88 -8.64 17.18 -7.44
C SER A 88 -9.42 18.28 -8.17
N TRP A 89 -10.62 18.63 -7.67
CA TRP A 89 -11.45 19.67 -8.23
C TRP A 89 -11.23 21.04 -7.58
N LEU A 90 -11.16 21.08 -6.22
CA LEU A 90 -11.01 22.34 -5.48
C LEU A 90 -9.56 22.83 -5.41
N ALA A 91 -8.61 21.92 -5.23
CA ALA A 91 -7.22 22.25 -4.95
C ALA A 91 -6.26 21.22 -5.54
N PRO A 92 -6.15 21.11 -6.88
CA PRO A 92 -5.24 20.11 -7.52
C PRO A 92 -3.79 20.26 -7.06
N TRP A 93 -3.36 21.48 -6.77
CA TRP A 93 -2.03 21.78 -6.25
C TRP A 93 -1.72 21.14 -4.90
N ALA A 94 -2.73 20.80 -4.11
CA ALA A 94 -2.56 20.19 -2.79
C ALA A 94 -2.25 18.69 -2.86
N LEU A 95 -2.47 18.05 -4.01
CA LEU A 95 -2.20 16.62 -4.20
C LEU A 95 -0.69 16.31 -4.05
N GLY A 96 0.19 17.14 -4.64
CA GLY A 96 1.64 16.99 -4.52
C GLY A 96 2.13 17.00 -3.06
N PRO A 97 1.86 18.08 -2.28
CA PRO A 97 2.19 18.12 -0.85
C PRO A 97 1.64 16.97 -0.03
N ILE A 98 0.41 16.54 -0.29
CA ILE A 98 -0.19 15.39 0.42
C ILE A 98 0.56 14.10 0.09
N LEU A 99 0.91 13.89 -1.19
CA LEU A 99 1.75 12.76 -1.60
C LEU A 99 3.12 12.80 -0.92
N MET A 100 3.75 13.98 -0.87
CA MET A 100 5.05 14.12 -0.18
C MET A 100 4.96 13.79 1.31
N CYS A 101 3.87 14.16 2.00
CA CYS A 101 3.64 13.74 3.39
C CYS A 101 3.50 12.21 3.50
N GLY A 102 2.77 11.57 2.57
CA GLY A 102 2.69 10.10 2.47
C GLY A 102 4.04 9.47 2.22
N GLY A 103 4.80 9.98 1.24
CA GLY A 103 6.15 9.54 0.93
C GLY A 103 7.11 9.68 2.12
N ALA A 104 7.03 10.79 2.87
CA ALA A 104 7.82 11.00 4.08
C ALA A 104 7.48 9.98 5.18
N TYR A 105 6.19 9.65 5.33
CA TYR A 105 5.74 8.60 6.24
C TYR A 105 6.30 7.22 5.84
N LEU A 106 6.25 6.87 4.55
CA LEU A 106 6.82 5.61 4.05
C LEU A 106 8.35 5.54 4.27
N CYS A 107 9.06 6.64 4.01
CA CYS A 107 10.49 6.74 4.29
C CYS A 107 10.80 6.54 5.77
N TYR A 108 10.01 7.17 6.66
CA TYR A 108 10.11 7.01 8.11
C TYR A 108 9.91 5.54 8.52
N GLU A 109 8.80 4.91 8.09
CA GLU A 109 8.46 3.54 8.45
C GLU A 109 9.48 2.55 7.89
N GLY A 110 9.90 2.72 6.63
CA GLY A 110 10.92 1.90 5.99
C GLY A 110 12.27 2.00 6.73
N ALA A 111 12.74 3.22 7.05
CA ALA A 111 13.98 3.44 7.79
C ALA A 111 13.89 2.87 9.21
N HIS A 112 12.77 3.05 9.90
CA HIS A 112 12.54 2.50 11.24
C HIS A 112 12.64 0.95 11.24
N LYS A 113 12.02 0.29 10.24
CA LYS A 113 12.14 -1.18 10.06
C LYS A 113 13.59 -1.62 9.80
N VAL A 114 14.35 -0.86 8.99
CA VAL A 114 15.77 -1.13 8.72
C VAL A 114 16.60 -1.01 10.00
N PHE A 115 16.44 0.08 10.74
CA PHE A 115 17.20 0.30 11.98
C PHE A 115 16.85 -0.72 13.06
N HIS A 116 15.59 -1.05 13.24
CA HIS A 116 15.16 -2.07 14.21
C HIS A 116 15.75 -3.47 13.87
N LYS A 117 15.94 -3.76 12.59
CA LYS A 117 16.55 -5.03 12.16
C LYS A 117 18.08 -5.03 12.28
N LEU A 118 18.74 -3.87 12.07
CA LEU A 118 20.20 -3.76 12.09
C LEU A 118 20.77 -3.46 13.47
N LEU A 119 20.05 -2.69 14.28
CA LEU A 119 20.41 -2.36 15.66
C LEU A 119 19.31 -2.91 16.60
N PRO A 120 19.37 -4.18 16.97
CA PRO A 120 18.50 -4.71 18.01
C PRO A 120 18.79 -3.90 19.29
N SER A 121 17.93 -2.98 19.65
CA SER A 121 17.98 -2.33 20.96
C SER A 121 17.58 -3.37 21.98
N ASP A 122 18.32 -3.45 23.09
CA ASP A 122 17.97 -4.24 24.28
C ASP A 122 16.69 -3.77 25.00
N ASP A 123 16.12 -2.65 24.56
CA ASP A 123 14.76 -2.31 24.88
C ASP A 123 13.86 -3.37 24.26
N HIS A 124 13.54 -4.38 25.08
CA HIS A 124 12.32 -5.14 24.98
C HIS A 124 11.13 -4.15 24.98
N GLU A 125 10.96 -3.39 23.89
CA GLU A 125 9.65 -2.98 23.47
C GLU A 125 8.93 -4.30 23.29
N LYS A 126 8.21 -4.68 24.33
CA LYS A 126 7.42 -5.88 24.44
C LYS A 126 6.74 -6.02 23.08
N GLU A 127 7.20 -7.03 22.29
CA GLU A 127 6.31 -7.60 21.28
C GLU A 127 4.95 -7.58 21.96
N PRO A 128 3.93 -6.99 21.32
CA PRO A 128 2.64 -6.88 21.98
C PRO A 128 2.36 -8.29 22.48
N THR A 129 2.56 -8.47 23.78
CA THR A 129 2.29 -9.74 24.46
C THR A 129 0.92 -10.06 23.93
N VAL A 130 0.77 -11.15 23.17
CA VAL A 130 -0.47 -11.56 22.53
C VAL A 130 -1.50 -11.56 23.65
N ALA A 131 -2.10 -10.43 23.86
CA ALA A 131 -3.18 -10.29 24.82
C ALA A 131 -4.26 -11.18 24.25
N LYS A 132 -4.35 -12.40 24.78
CA LYS A 132 -5.29 -13.41 24.34
C LYS A 132 -6.68 -12.88 24.66
N GLY A 133 -7.45 -12.54 23.62
CA GLY A 133 -8.83 -12.11 23.81
C GLY A 133 -9.36 -11.25 22.67
N LYS A 134 -10.65 -11.09 22.64
CA LYS A 134 -11.37 -10.33 21.60
C LYS A 134 -10.92 -8.87 21.53
N GLU A 135 -10.58 -8.26 22.65
CA GLU A 135 -10.10 -6.87 22.71
C GLU A 135 -8.74 -6.69 22.00
N ALA A 136 -7.84 -7.66 22.15
CA ALA A 136 -6.56 -7.62 21.47
C ALA A 136 -6.72 -7.77 19.95
N GLU A 137 -7.58 -8.69 19.50
CA GLU A 137 -7.92 -8.83 18.10
C GLU A 137 -8.53 -7.54 17.53
N ASP A 138 -9.43 -6.89 18.27
CA ASP A 138 -10.07 -5.65 17.85
C ASP A 138 -9.05 -4.50 17.74
N ARG A 139 -8.07 -4.43 18.63
CA ARG A 139 -6.95 -3.47 18.54
C ARG A 139 -6.08 -3.73 17.32
N LEU A 140 -5.71 -4.99 17.05
CA LEU A 140 -4.93 -5.37 15.87
C LEU A 140 -5.68 -5.04 14.57
N VAL A 141 -6.96 -5.38 14.48
CA VAL A 141 -7.79 -5.04 13.31
C VAL A 141 -7.88 -3.53 13.12
N LYS A 142 -8.09 -2.77 14.20
CA LYS A 142 -8.16 -1.30 14.13
C LYS A 142 -6.83 -0.69 13.69
N SER A 143 -5.72 -1.16 14.24
CA SER A 143 -4.37 -0.73 13.84
C SER A 143 -4.12 -1.02 12.36
N ALA A 144 -4.40 -2.24 11.91
CA ALA A 144 -4.27 -2.64 10.51
C ALA A 144 -5.10 -1.75 9.57
N ILE A 145 -6.36 -1.47 9.91
CA ILE A 145 -7.24 -0.59 9.10
C ILE A 145 -6.70 0.86 9.08
N THR A 146 -6.10 1.33 10.18
CA THR A 146 -5.53 2.69 10.24
C THR A 146 -4.27 2.79 9.39
N THR A 147 -3.37 1.81 9.45
CA THR A 147 -2.18 1.77 8.60
C THR A 147 -2.58 1.65 7.13
N ASP A 148 -3.54 0.76 6.79
CA ASP A 148 -4.07 0.64 5.44
C ASP A 148 -4.70 1.95 4.93
N LEU A 149 -5.34 2.74 5.79
CA LEU A 149 -5.89 4.04 5.39
C LEU A 149 -4.82 4.97 4.80
N ILE A 150 -3.63 5.01 5.41
CA ILE A 150 -2.52 5.86 4.98
C ILE A 150 -1.95 5.35 3.65
N LEU A 151 -1.61 4.05 3.58
CA LEU A 151 -1.09 3.41 2.36
C LEU A 151 -2.11 3.50 1.21
N SER A 152 -3.39 3.28 1.52
CA SER A 152 -4.48 3.37 0.55
C SER A 152 -4.70 4.79 0.04
N ALA A 153 -4.56 5.81 0.88
CA ALA A 153 -4.65 7.20 0.46
C ALA A 153 -3.58 7.51 -0.59
N GLU A 154 -2.35 7.05 -0.37
CA GLU A 154 -1.24 7.21 -1.31
C GLU A 154 -1.54 6.54 -2.66
N ILE A 155 -1.93 5.25 -2.66
CA ILE A 155 -2.28 4.52 -3.88
C ILE A 155 -3.41 5.23 -4.64
N MET A 156 -4.44 5.68 -3.94
CA MET A 156 -5.59 6.36 -4.55
C MET A 156 -5.21 7.72 -5.14
N VAL A 157 -4.30 8.47 -4.50
CA VAL A 157 -3.85 9.77 -5.03
C VAL A 157 -2.90 9.58 -6.22
N ILE A 158 -1.96 8.62 -6.19
CA ILE A 158 -1.14 8.26 -7.36
C ILE A 158 -2.04 7.83 -8.53
N SER A 159 -3.05 7.00 -8.26
CA SER A 159 -4.02 6.56 -9.25
C SER A 159 -4.80 7.73 -9.82
N LEU A 160 -5.29 8.62 -8.96
CA LEU A 160 -6.00 9.83 -9.35
C LEU A 160 -5.14 10.75 -10.22
N ASN A 161 -3.89 10.99 -9.84
CA ASN A 161 -2.95 11.83 -10.61
C ASN A 161 -2.75 11.28 -12.04
N SER A 162 -2.71 9.96 -12.19
CA SER A 162 -2.62 9.30 -13.50
C SER A 162 -3.90 9.44 -14.36
N LEU A 163 -4.99 9.95 -13.80
CA LEU A 163 -6.32 10.04 -14.40
C LEU A 163 -6.82 11.48 -14.54
N LEU A 164 -5.99 12.50 -14.27
CA LEU A 164 -6.41 13.90 -14.29
C LEU A 164 -6.95 14.35 -15.65
N ASP A 165 -6.43 13.81 -16.75
CA ASP A 165 -6.87 14.13 -18.12
C ASP A 165 -8.19 13.44 -18.51
N GLN A 166 -8.74 12.58 -17.65
CA GLN A 166 -9.95 11.82 -17.93
C GLN A 166 -11.21 12.58 -17.43
N THR A 167 -12.35 12.28 -18.05
CA THR A 167 -13.65 12.82 -17.61
C THR A 167 -13.95 12.37 -16.17
N PHE A 168 -14.74 13.14 -15.43
CA PHE A 168 -15.10 12.83 -14.03
C PHE A 168 -15.63 11.40 -13.86
N TRP A 169 -16.52 10.96 -14.74
CA TRP A 169 -17.13 9.64 -14.65
C TRP A 169 -16.15 8.50 -14.95
N MET A 170 -15.25 8.69 -15.92
CA MET A 170 -14.18 7.74 -16.21
C MET A 170 -13.20 7.64 -15.04
N ARG A 171 -12.83 8.77 -14.47
CA ARG A 171 -11.97 8.88 -13.28
C ARG A 171 -12.60 8.15 -12.08
N LEU A 172 -13.87 8.46 -11.78
CA LEU A 172 -14.62 7.80 -10.70
C LEU A 172 -14.68 6.28 -10.90
N GLY A 173 -15.10 5.84 -12.10
CA GLY A 173 -15.21 4.41 -12.42
C GLY A 173 -13.88 3.68 -12.32
N ALA A 174 -12.80 4.25 -12.89
CA ALA A 174 -11.46 3.66 -12.83
C ALA A 174 -10.95 3.56 -11.39
N LEU A 175 -11.13 4.60 -10.56
CA LEU A 175 -10.71 4.58 -9.15
C LEU A 175 -11.48 3.57 -8.31
N ILE A 176 -12.77 3.37 -8.56
CA ILE A 176 -13.57 2.32 -7.90
C ILE A 176 -13.00 0.93 -8.26
N VAL A 177 -12.74 0.68 -9.56
CA VAL A 177 -12.17 -0.59 -10.02
C VAL A 177 -10.79 -0.82 -9.42
N VAL A 178 -9.93 0.20 -9.41
CA VAL A 178 -8.59 0.15 -8.78
C VAL A 178 -8.71 -0.18 -7.29
N ALA A 179 -9.58 0.53 -6.55
CA ALA A 179 -9.78 0.30 -5.11
C ALA A 179 -10.22 -1.14 -4.80
N VAL A 180 -11.18 -1.67 -5.55
CA VAL A 180 -11.66 -3.04 -5.39
C VAL A 180 -10.59 -4.06 -5.77
N PHE A 181 -9.97 -3.87 -6.94
CA PHE A 181 -8.95 -4.80 -7.47
C PHE A 181 -7.74 -4.90 -6.54
N ILE A 182 -7.22 -3.77 -6.07
CA ILE A 182 -6.08 -3.74 -5.14
C ILE A 182 -6.47 -4.36 -3.80
N THR A 183 -7.63 -4.01 -3.25
CA THR A 183 -8.09 -4.58 -1.97
C THR A 183 -8.23 -6.10 -2.05
N VAL A 184 -8.87 -6.62 -3.10
CA VAL A 184 -9.01 -8.07 -3.31
C VAL A 184 -7.65 -8.73 -3.55
N GLY A 185 -6.77 -8.10 -4.32
CA GLY A 185 -5.42 -8.60 -4.60
C GLY A 185 -4.58 -8.72 -3.35
N VAL A 186 -4.47 -7.64 -2.59
CA VAL A 186 -3.66 -7.54 -1.36
C VAL A 186 -4.15 -8.51 -0.30
N TYR A 187 -5.42 -8.40 0.09
CA TYR A 187 -5.97 -9.24 1.17
C TYR A 187 -6.24 -10.66 0.73
N GLY A 188 -6.51 -10.89 -0.56
CA GLY A 188 -6.59 -12.22 -1.15
C GLY A 188 -5.24 -12.95 -1.11
N ALA A 189 -4.17 -12.28 -1.52
CA ALA A 189 -2.81 -12.81 -1.42
C ALA A 189 -2.41 -13.07 0.04
N GLY A 190 -2.67 -12.11 0.95
CA GLY A 190 -2.42 -12.28 2.38
C GLY A 190 -3.17 -13.47 2.98
N GLY A 191 -4.47 -13.60 2.68
CA GLY A 191 -5.27 -14.75 3.14
C GLY A 191 -4.80 -16.09 2.56
N LEU A 192 -4.34 -16.11 1.31
CA LEU A 192 -3.75 -17.29 0.69
C LEU A 192 -2.44 -17.69 1.39
N LEU A 193 -1.55 -16.73 1.64
CA LEU A 193 -0.28 -16.96 2.32
C LEU A 193 -0.48 -17.56 3.70
N VAL A 194 -1.37 -16.98 4.49
CA VAL A 194 -1.73 -17.47 5.83
C VAL A 194 -2.28 -18.90 5.77
N LYS A 195 -3.11 -19.23 4.76
CA LYS A 195 -3.65 -20.59 4.60
C LYS A 195 -2.68 -21.62 4.07
N MET A 196 -1.60 -21.21 3.41
CA MET A 196 -0.57 -22.16 2.93
C MET A 196 0.08 -22.93 4.07
N ASP A 197 0.31 -22.30 5.23
CA ASP A 197 0.85 -22.98 6.43
C ASP A 197 -0.11 -24.04 6.97
N ASP A 198 -1.38 -23.72 7.13
CA ASP A 198 -2.43 -24.66 7.55
C ASP A 198 -2.55 -25.84 6.59
N ILE A 199 -2.49 -25.60 5.28
CA ILE A 199 -2.52 -26.65 4.26
C ILE A 199 -1.30 -27.55 4.41
N GLY A 200 -0.12 -26.98 4.59
CA GLY A 200 1.12 -27.72 4.83
C GLY A 200 1.03 -28.62 6.06
N LEU A 201 0.57 -28.07 7.18
CA LEU A 201 0.37 -28.82 8.42
C LEU A 201 -0.68 -29.95 8.26
N SER A 202 -1.77 -29.68 7.54
CA SER A 202 -2.80 -30.70 7.27
C SER A 202 -2.28 -31.85 6.42
N MET A 203 -1.41 -31.55 5.43
CA MET A 203 -0.76 -32.57 4.59
C MET A 203 0.21 -33.43 5.39
N LEU A 204 0.96 -32.85 6.33
CA LEU A 204 1.84 -33.58 7.24
C LEU A 204 1.05 -34.51 8.15
N ARG A 205 -0.05 -34.05 8.75
CA ARG A 205 -0.91 -34.84 9.62
C ARG A 205 -1.55 -36.03 8.90
N ARG A 206 -2.02 -35.84 7.64
CA ARG A 206 -2.65 -36.90 6.84
C ARG A 206 -1.72 -38.00 6.36
N ARG A 207 -0.41 -37.75 6.33
CA ARG A 207 0.63 -38.68 5.82
C ARG A 207 1.68 -39.05 6.88
N ASP A 208 1.33 -38.98 8.15
CA ASP A 208 2.23 -39.33 9.29
C ASP A 208 3.62 -38.69 9.17
N GLY A 209 3.66 -37.40 8.80
CA GLY A 209 4.89 -36.64 8.65
C GLY A 209 5.65 -36.87 7.34
N LYS A 210 5.20 -37.77 6.47
CA LYS A 210 5.91 -38.20 5.24
C LYS A 210 5.50 -37.39 3.97
N SER A 211 4.96 -36.17 4.11
CA SER A 211 4.63 -35.35 2.97
C SER A 211 5.76 -34.36 2.65
N PRO A 212 6.53 -34.55 1.56
CA PRO A 212 7.60 -33.62 1.20
C PRO A 212 7.03 -32.24 0.86
N LEU A 213 5.87 -32.17 0.21
CA LEU A 213 5.19 -30.92 -0.10
C LEU A 213 4.69 -30.20 1.17
N GLY A 214 4.09 -30.93 2.12
CA GLY A 214 3.66 -30.37 3.40
C GLY A 214 4.84 -29.81 4.21
N SER A 215 5.95 -30.55 4.24
CA SER A 215 7.19 -30.08 4.90
C SER A 215 7.80 -28.86 4.21
N ALA A 216 7.77 -28.79 2.87
CA ALA A 216 8.27 -27.65 2.12
C ALA A 216 7.42 -26.39 2.38
N LEU A 217 6.08 -26.51 2.44
CA LEU A 217 5.18 -25.40 2.75
C LEU A 217 5.43 -24.84 4.15
N VAL A 218 5.44 -25.70 5.17
CA VAL A 218 5.63 -25.27 6.57
C VAL A 218 7.04 -24.67 6.80
N LYS A 219 8.08 -25.29 6.27
CA LYS A 219 9.46 -24.78 6.41
C LYS A 219 9.74 -23.57 5.51
N GLY A 220 9.07 -23.49 4.37
CA GLY A 220 9.24 -22.40 3.42
C GLY A 220 8.52 -21.12 3.85
N MET A 221 7.43 -21.22 4.62
CA MET A 221 6.60 -20.08 4.98
C MET A 221 7.35 -18.95 5.70
N PRO A 222 8.17 -19.22 6.75
CA PRO A 222 8.96 -18.17 7.39
C PRO A 222 9.94 -17.48 6.44
N VAL A 223 10.50 -18.25 5.49
CA VAL A 223 11.42 -17.70 4.46
C VAL A 223 10.66 -16.80 3.51
N VAL A 224 9.49 -17.21 3.04
CA VAL A 224 8.61 -16.41 2.17
C VAL A 224 8.21 -15.11 2.87
N LEU A 225 7.74 -15.16 4.12
CA LEU A 225 7.37 -13.99 4.90
C LEU A 225 8.55 -13.03 5.11
N ASN A 226 9.75 -13.57 5.38
CA ASN A 226 10.96 -12.74 5.53
C ASN A 226 11.35 -12.05 4.20
N ILE A 227 11.30 -12.77 3.07
CA ILE A 227 11.58 -12.21 1.74
C ILE A 227 10.57 -11.09 1.43
N ILE A 228 9.28 -11.36 1.62
CA ILE A 228 8.21 -10.38 1.40
C ILE A 228 8.43 -9.14 2.29
N GLY A 229 8.78 -9.32 3.57
CA GLY A 229 9.08 -8.21 4.48
C GLY A 229 10.29 -7.37 4.05
N VAL A 230 11.35 -7.99 3.51
CA VAL A 230 12.51 -7.27 2.98
C VAL A 230 12.14 -6.51 1.69
N VAL A 231 11.43 -7.17 0.79
CA VAL A 231 10.96 -6.55 -0.48
C VAL A 231 10.01 -5.39 -0.18
N GLY A 232 9.08 -5.56 0.76
CA GLY A 232 8.16 -4.50 1.18
C GLY A 232 8.90 -3.30 1.75
N THR A 233 9.87 -3.52 2.68
CA THR A 233 10.66 -2.43 3.24
C THR A 233 11.46 -1.67 2.15
N ALA A 234 12.03 -2.39 1.19
CA ALA A 234 12.74 -1.79 0.06
C ALA A 234 11.78 -0.99 -0.83
N ALA A 235 10.57 -1.52 -1.09
CA ALA A 235 9.54 -0.84 -1.87
C ALA A 235 9.06 0.45 -1.19
N MET A 236 8.84 0.45 0.14
CA MET A 236 8.49 1.66 0.91
C MET A 236 9.54 2.76 0.74
N LEU A 237 10.82 2.42 0.91
CA LEU A 237 11.92 3.36 0.77
C LEU A 237 12.05 3.89 -0.66
N TRP A 238 11.88 3.00 -1.65
CA TRP A 238 11.93 3.38 -3.06
C TRP A 238 10.77 4.32 -3.42
N VAL A 239 9.54 3.89 -3.16
CA VAL A 239 8.34 4.65 -3.53
C VAL A 239 8.27 5.95 -2.75
N GLY A 240 8.52 5.93 -1.43
CA GLY A 240 8.56 7.13 -0.61
C GLY A 240 9.63 8.12 -1.06
N GLY A 241 10.84 7.63 -1.37
CA GLY A 241 11.92 8.44 -1.90
C GLY A 241 11.59 9.06 -3.26
N HIS A 242 11.06 8.27 -4.19
CA HIS A 242 10.67 8.73 -5.52
C HIS A 242 9.57 9.82 -5.47
N ILE A 243 8.56 9.64 -4.61
CA ILE A 243 7.48 10.63 -4.43
C ILE A 243 8.05 11.96 -3.90
N ILE A 244 8.98 11.90 -2.94
CA ILE A 244 9.57 13.13 -2.39
C ILE A 244 10.46 13.81 -3.43
N VAL A 245 11.26 13.06 -4.19
CA VAL A 245 12.10 13.60 -5.27
C VAL A 245 11.24 14.28 -6.32
N ALA A 246 10.21 13.61 -6.84
CA ALA A 246 9.28 14.18 -7.83
C ALA A 246 8.54 15.42 -7.28
N GLY A 247 8.10 15.37 -6.01
CA GLY A 247 7.46 16.51 -5.38
C GLY A 247 8.41 17.70 -5.18
N LEU A 248 9.69 17.47 -4.92
CA LEU A 248 10.69 18.53 -4.84
C LEU A 248 10.95 19.17 -6.20
N GLU A 249 10.98 18.40 -7.29
CA GLU A 249 11.06 18.93 -8.67
C GLU A 249 9.87 19.85 -8.98
N ASP A 250 8.64 19.47 -8.60
CA ASP A 250 7.45 20.31 -8.76
C ASP A 250 7.61 21.67 -8.02
N PHE A 251 8.37 21.72 -6.93
CA PHE A 251 8.72 22.92 -6.19
C PHE A 251 10.03 23.60 -6.66
N HIS A 252 10.61 23.18 -7.81
CA HIS A 252 11.86 23.75 -8.38
C HIS A 252 13.08 23.51 -7.47
N VAL A 253 13.07 22.43 -6.68
CA VAL A 253 14.22 21.97 -5.90
C VAL A 253 14.80 20.74 -6.60
N ASP A 254 15.55 20.98 -7.68
CA ASP A 254 15.98 19.95 -8.64
C ASP A 254 17.19 19.14 -8.17
N GLY A 255 17.90 19.58 -7.14
CA GLY A 255 19.17 18.97 -6.69
C GLY A 255 19.12 17.44 -6.47
N PRO A 256 18.14 16.87 -5.71
CA PRO A 256 18.05 15.43 -5.54
C PRO A 256 17.76 14.68 -6.85
N ALA A 257 16.90 15.23 -7.71
CA ALA A 257 16.57 14.66 -9.01
C ALA A 257 17.76 14.68 -9.96
N GLU A 258 18.50 15.78 -10.03
CA GLU A 258 19.71 15.89 -10.85
C GLU A 258 20.77 14.86 -10.46
N ILE A 259 20.95 14.58 -9.17
CA ILE A 259 21.88 13.56 -8.70
C ILE A 259 21.44 12.17 -9.18
N ILE A 260 20.16 11.83 -9.05
CA ILE A 260 19.61 10.53 -9.45
C ILE A 260 19.69 10.40 -10.97
N HIS A 261 19.25 11.42 -11.72
CA HIS A 261 19.33 11.44 -13.18
C HIS A 261 20.77 11.39 -13.69
N GLY A 262 21.71 12.05 -13.00
CA GLY A 262 23.14 11.98 -13.31
C GLY A 262 23.73 10.57 -13.14
N LEU A 263 23.21 9.79 -12.17
CA LEU A 263 23.59 8.38 -12.00
C LEU A 263 22.95 7.50 -13.07
N THR A 264 21.69 7.73 -13.42
CA THR A 264 20.99 6.95 -14.45
C THR A 264 21.56 7.21 -15.85
N ALA A 265 22.03 8.41 -16.14
CA ALA A 265 22.65 8.76 -17.41
C ALA A 265 24.00 8.05 -17.66
N GLN A 266 24.65 7.49 -16.63
CA GLN A 266 25.90 6.75 -16.75
C GLN A 266 25.70 5.27 -17.10
N VAL A 267 24.47 4.77 -17.09
CA VAL A 267 24.16 3.37 -17.41
C VAL A 267 23.36 3.26 -18.70
N PRO A 268 23.47 2.13 -19.44
CA PRO A 268 22.68 1.92 -20.64
C PRO A 268 21.19 2.03 -20.38
N GLU A 269 20.46 2.61 -21.34
CA GLU A 269 19.00 2.70 -21.28
C GLU A 269 18.34 1.32 -21.11
N GLY A 270 17.19 1.30 -20.43
CA GLY A 270 16.40 0.11 -20.19
C GLY A 270 16.38 -0.32 -18.73
N ILE A 271 16.47 -1.63 -18.48
CA ILE A 271 16.36 -2.21 -17.12
C ILE A 271 17.42 -1.66 -16.16
N LEU A 272 18.65 -1.42 -16.65
CA LEU A 272 19.74 -0.92 -15.82
C LEU A 272 19.49 0.53 -15.37
N ALA A 273 19.01 1.39 -16.27
CA ALA A 273 18.64 2.77 -15.93
C ALA A 273 17.48 2.79 -14.92
N TRP A 274 16.48 1.94 -15.12
CA TRP A 274 15.39 1.80 -14.15
C TRP A 274 15.86 1.30 -12.78
N LEU A 275 16.78 0.34 -12.73
CA LEU A 275 17.38 -0.14 -11.47
C LEU A 275 18.20 0.95 -10.79
N ALA A 276 18.94 1.76 -11.55
CA ALA A 276 19.73 2.87 -11.01
C ALA A 276 18.82 3.95 -10.40
N ASP A 277 17.73 4.32 -11.09
CA ASP A 277 16.73 5.25 -10.59
C ASP A 277 16.06 4.74 -9.31
N THR A 278 15.62 3.47 -9.33
CA THR A 278 15.02 2.79 -8.17
C THR A 278 15.98 2.78 -6.98
N ALA A 279 17.25 2.44 -7.20
CA ALA A 279 18.26 2.40 -6.15
C ALA A 279 18.56 3.81 -5.62
N GLY A 280 18.68 4.80 -6.49
CA GLY A 280 18.88 6.21 -6.13
C GLY A 280 17.73 6.73 -5.25
N SER A 281 16.49 6.52 -5.70
CA SER A 281 15.29 6.89 -4.96
C SER A 281 15.19 6.17 -3.61
N MET A 282 15.56 4.88 -3.55
CA MET A 282 15.58 4.10 -2.30
C MET A 282 16.61 4.63 -1.30
N VAL A 283 17.82 4.96 -1.76
CA VAL A 283 18.88 5.56 -0.92
C VAL A 283 18.43 6.93 -0.41
N PHE A 284 17.84 7.75 -1.27
CA PHE A 284 17.31 9.04 -0.89
C PHE A 284 16.18 8.89 0.14
N GLY A 285 15.26 7.96 -0.07
CA GLY A 285 14.20 7.63 0.88
C GLY A 285 14.74 7.18 2.23
N LEU A 286 15.79 6.35 2.25
CA LEU A 286 16.47 5.95 3.48
C LEU A 286 17.11 7.13 4.21
N LEU A 287 17.73 8.06 3.51
CA LEU A 287 18.31 9.27 4.10
C LEU A 287 17.23 10.15 4.74
N VAL A 288 16.15 10.43 4.01
CA VAL A 288 15.00 11.20 4.52
C VAL A 288 14.39 10.51 5.74
N GLY A 289 14.13 9.21 5.65
CA GLY A 289 13.58 8.41 6.74
C GLY A 289 14.48 8.41 7.97
N THR A 290 15.82 8.32 7.78
CA THR A 290 16.81 8.39 8.86
C THR A 290 16.77 9.74 9.57
N ILE A 291 16.65 10.83 8.84
CA ILE A 291 16.52 12.17 9.40
C ILE A 291 15.26 12.26 10.24
N ILE A 292 14.12 11.78 9.71
CA ILE A 292 12.84 11.81 10.43
C ILE A 292 12.90 10.97 11.70
N VAL A 293 13.43 9.74 11.64
CA VAL A 293 13.64 8.87 12.83
C VAL A 293 14.52 9.58 13.86
N GLY A 294 15.62 10.21 13.42
CA GLY A 294 16.52 10.95 14.30
C GLY A 294 15.85 12.14 14.97
N VAL A 295 15.03 12.89 14.24
CA VAL A 295 14.25 14.02 14.78
C VAL A 295 13.24 13.54 15.83
N ILE A 296 12.48 12.49 15.52
CA ILE A 296 11.49 11.93 16.46
C ILE A 296 12.18 11.42 17.73
N ALA A 297 13.27 10.65 17.59
CA ALA A 297 14.03 10.15 18.75
C ALA A 297 14.66 11.28 19.57
N GLY A 298 15.07 12.36 18.90
CA GLY A 298 15.57 13.57 19.56
C GLY A 298 14.49 14.29 20.37
N VAL A 299 13.30 14.46 19.80
CA VAL A 299 12.15 15.08 20.47
C VAL A 299 11.70 14.26 21.67
N ASP A 300 11.64 12.92 21.54
CA ASP A 300 11.28 12.01 22.64
C ASP A 300 12.25 12.08 23.84
N LYS A 301 13.55 12.29 23.55
CA LYS A 301 14.55 12.49 24.60
C LYS A 301 14.46 13.85 25.29
N LEU A 302 13.99 14.87 24.58
CA LEU A 302 13.82 16.23 25.11
C LEU A 302 12.49 16.42 25.87
N THR A 303 11.52 15.50 25.72
CA THR A 303 10.19 15.60 26.31
C THR A 303 9.85 14.34 27.14
N PRO A 304 10.57 14.04 28.22
CA PRO A 304 10.36 12.82 29.01
C PRO A 304 9.00 12.75 29.73
N ASP A 305 8.38 13.90 30.04
CA ASP A 305 7.19 14.00 30.93
C ASP A 305 5.86 13.50 30.33
N ARG A 306 5.81 13.16 29.03
CA ARG A 306 4.54 12.75 28.39
C ARG A 306 4.19 11.26 28.59
N LYS A 307 5.15 10.44 28.96
CA LYS A 307 4.91 8.97 29.16
C LYS A 307 4.35 8.62 30.55
N GLU A 308 4.55 9.48 31.57
CA GLU A 308 4.02 9.24 32.92
C GLU A 308 2.54 9.65 33.11
N GLN A 309 1.99 10.49 32.22
CA GLN A 309 0.58 10.93 32.31
C GLN A 309 -0.41 10.05 31.51
N ALA A 310 0.08 9.04 30.77
CA ALA A 310 -0.73 8.14 29.95
C ALA A 310 -0.73 6.68 30.45
N ALA A 311 -0.11 6.41 31.62
CA ALA A 311 -0.19 5.15 32.35
C ALA A 311 -1.17 5.28 33.50
#